data_c19265e5010ded3b6b1cddd6bdea0419
#
_entry.id   c19265e5010ded3b6b1cddd6bdea0419
#
_cell.length_a   1.000
_cell.length_b   1.000
_cell.length_c   1.000
_cell.angle_alpha   90.00
_cell.angle_beta   90.00
_cell.angle_gamma   90.00
#
_symmetry.space_group_name_H-M   'P 1'
#
loop_
_entity.id
_entity.type
_entity.pdbx_description
1 polymer ?
#
loop_
_entity_poly.entity_id
_entity_poly.type
_entity_poly.pdbx_seq_one_letter_code
_entity_poly.pdbx_strand_id
1 'polypeptide(L)'
;MSVRGIVGALLIACAVLTAPTAAAEPDITVTLVRHAQSAGNASGLIDTSTPGPSITPLGQEQADAVTVLLRGKGTVFDGIYASTMIRTQQTAQPMADAMGEPPTVLPGLREIEAGVYEGEPEIAAGATYFQAPMQWLRGDRTARIPGSVDGNEFDARFDQAMQTIYDSGDRNAVAYSHGAAIMTWVAMNVHGVDPAALASDPLRNTGYFVLRGNPVDGWTLVTENNAAR
;
A
#
# COMPACT_ATOMS: atom_id res chain seq x y z
N MET A 1 70.05 55.22 -11.12
CA MET A 1 68.67 55.23 -10.55
C MET A 1 67.99 53.99 -10.99
N SER A 2 67.81 52.97 -10.07
CA SER A 2 67.24 51.66 -10.38
C SER A 2 65.86 51.60 -9.78
N VAL A 3 64.83 51.41 -10.62
CA VAL A 3 63.43 51.25 -10.19
C VAL A 3 63.17 49.76 -10.04
N ARG A 4 62.93 49.28 -8.81
CA ARG A 4 62.49 47.92 -8.53
C ARG A 4 60.96 47.85 -8.59
N GLY A 5 60.46 47.15 -9.62
CA GLY A 5 59.03 46.82 -9.71
C GLY A 5 58.67 45.70 -8.76
N ILE A 6 57.64 45.91 -7.91
CA ILE A 6 57.03 44.92 -7.04
C ILE A 6 55.89 44.24 -7.80
N VAL A 7 56.02 42.95 -8.09
CA VAL A 7 54.93 42.15 -8.66
C VAL A 7 54.13 41.55 -7.49
N GLY A 8 52.96 42.07 -7.27
CA GLY A 8 52.02 41.50 -6.28
C GLY A 8 51.27 40.29 -6.88
N ALA A 9 51.47 39.13 -6.33
CA ALA A 9 50.70 37.94 -6.67
C ALA A 9 49.33 37.95 -5.95
N LEU A 10 48.26 38.03 -6.73
CA LEU A 10 46.88 37.94 -6.23
C LEU A 10 46.51 36.48 -6.09
N LEU A 11 46.47 35.96 -4.84
CA LEU A 11 45.94 34.62 -4.54
C LEU A 11 44.42 34.67 -4.52
N ILE A 12 43.77 34.10 -5.55
CA ILE A 12 42.33 33.88 -5.59
C ILE A 12 42.03 32.58 -4.81
N ALA A 13 41.50 32.71 -3.60
CA ALA A 13 40.99 31.57 -2.83
C ALA A 13 39.63 31.14 -3.42
N CYS A 14 39.58 30.04 -4.14
CA CYS A 14 38.33 29.38 -4.51
C CYS A 14 37.73 28.73 -3.27
N ALA A 15 36.69 29.33 -2.68
CA ALA A 15 35.87 28.70 -1.68
C ALA A 15 35.00 27.61 -2.36
N VAL A 16 35.31 26.35 -2.15
CA VAL A 16 34.45 25.23 -2.56
C VAL A 16 33.26 25.19 -1.60
N LEU A 17 32.12 25.70 -2.04
CA LEU A 17 30.85 25.55 -1.37
C LEU A 17 30.44 24.06 -1.49
N THR A 18 30.68 23.26 -0.47
CA THR A 18 30.07 21.95 -0.37
C THR A 18 28.59 22.13 -0.03
N ALA A 19 27.70 21.84 -0.97
CA ALA A 19 26.28 21.76 -0.69
C ALA A 19 26.05 20.67 0.36
N PRO A 20 25.18 20.90 1.39
CA PRO A 20 24.84 19.86 2.32
C PRO A 20 24.23 18.69 1.55
N THR A 21 24.75 17.48 1.69
CA THR A 21 24.08 16.27 1.24
C THR A 21 22.78 16.17 2.04
N ALA A 22 21.64 16.17 1.33
CA ALA A 22 20.36 15.88 1.97
C ALA A 22 20.49 14.54 2.70
N ALA A 23 20.11 14.50 3.98
CA ALA A 23 20.04 13.25 4.70
C ALA A 23 19.03 12.35 3.98
N ALA A 24 19.35 11.05 3.83
CA ALA A 24 18.41 10.10 3.26
C ALA A 24 17.16 10.04 4.16
N GLU A 25 15.98 10.02 3.52
CA GLU A 25 14.72 9.86 4.24
C GLU A 25 14.69 8.49 4.94
N PRO A 26 14.27 8.42 6.21
CA PRO A 26 14.29 7.15 6.94
C PRO A 26 13.25 6.18 6.41
N ASP A 27 13.64 4.93 6.21
CA ASP A 27 12.67 3.87 5.87
C ASP A 27 11.71 3.60 7.03
N ILE A 28 10.48 3.26 6.67
CA ILE A 28 9.50 2.66 7.56
C ILE A 28 9.15 1.24 7.10
N THR A 29 8.47 0.48 7.97
CA THR A 29 7.88 -0.81 7.61
C THR A 29 6.37 -0.67 7.58
N VAL A 30 5.73 -1.13 6.51
CA VAL A 30 4.26 -1.16 6.38
C VAL A 30 3.81 -2.58 6.06
N THR A 31 2.93 -3.12 6.91
CA THR A 31 2.25 -4.40 6.65
C THR A 31 0.89 -4.12 6.03
N LEU A 32 0.74 -4.41 4.73
CA LEU A 32 -0.53 -4.29 4.00
C LEU A 32 -1.30 -5.60 4.11
N VAL A 33 -2.45 -5.60 4.78
CA VAL A 33 -3.28 -6.78 5.05
C VAL A 33 -4.57 -6.70 4.26
N ARG A 34 -4.89 -7.74 3.47
CA ARG A 34 -6.21 -7.87 2.87
C ARG A 34 -7.25 -8.16 3.96
N HIS A 35 -8.40 -7.51 3.88
CA HIS A 35 -9.51 -7.77 4.80
C HIS A 35 -9.90 -9.26 4.88
N ALA A 36 -10.46 -9.67 5.99
CA ALA A 36 -11.04 -10.98 6.23
C ALA A 36 -12.27 -11.25 5.35
N GLN A 37 -12.72 -12.49 5.23
CA GLN A 37 -13.86 -12.84 4.39
C GLN A 37 -15.07 -11.98 4.72
N SER A 38 -15.57 -11.25 3.71
CA SER A 38 -16.82 -10.49 3.79
C SER A 38 -18.01 -11.26 3.21
N ALA A 39 -19.22 -10.78 3.46
CA ALA A 39 -20.41 -11.34 2.81
C ALA A 39 -20.35 -11.19 1.28
N GLY A 40 -19.68 -10.15 0.75
CA GLY A 40 -19.40 -10.02 -0.68
C GLY A 40 -18.55 -11.19 -1.18
N ASN A 41 -17.42 -11.51 -0.51
CA ASN A 41 -16.61 -12.67 -0.89
C ASN A 41 -17.40 -13.99 -0.81
N ALA A 42 -18.24 -14.16 0.19
CA ALA A 42 -19.05 -15.36 0.35
C ALA A 42 -20.15 -15.50 -0.73
N SER A 43 -20.61 -14.38 -1.29
CA SER A 43 -21.59 -14.38 -2.39
C SER A 43 -20.97 -14.69 -3.76
N GLY A 44 -19.64 -14.54 -3.92
CA GLY A 44 -18.95 -14.66 -5.21
C GLY A 44 -19.27 -13.53 -6.18
N LEU A 45 -19.71 -12.37 -5.66
CA LEU A 45 -19.99 -11.18 -6.45
C LEU A 45 -18.92 -10.11 -6.20
N ILE A 46 -18.62 -9.34 -7.23
CA ILE A 46 -17.78 -8.14 -7.12
C ILE A 46 -18.53 -7.12 -6.26
N ASP A 47 -17.93 -6.73 -5.14
CA ASP A 47 -18.47 -5.72 -4.24
C ASP A 47 -17.37 -4.76 -3.83
N THR A 48 -17.39 -3.58 -4.44
CA THR A 48 -16.46 -2.49 -4.19
C THR A 48 -17.16 -1.24 -3.64
N SER A 49 -18.44 -1.37 -3.29
CA SER A 49 -19.28 -0.30 -2.74
C SER A 49 -18.83 0.10 -1.32
N THR A 50 -19.06 1.37 -0.97
CA THR A 50 -18.81 1.90 0.38
C THR A 50 -20.16 2.20 1.05
N PRO A 51 -20.38 1.79 2.30
CA PRO A 51 -19.46 1.14 3.25
C PRO A 51 -19.18 -0.33 2.94
N GLY A 52 -19.94 -0.97 2.05
CA GLY A 52 -19.85 -2.37 1.68
C GLY A 52 -20.31 -3.34 2.76
N PRO A 53 -20.27 -4.65 2.48
CA PRO A 53 -20.72 -5.67 3.41
C PRO A 53 -19.73 -5.91 4.55
N SER A 54 -20.28 -6.34 5.69
CA SER A 54 -19.53 -6.79 6.87
C SER A 54 -18.77 -8.08 6.61
N ILE A 55 -17.80 -8.40 7.46
CA ILE A 55 -17.14 -9.69 7.49
C ILE A 55 -18.14 -10.78 7.98
N THR A 56 -17.91 -12.01 7.55
CA THR A 56 -18.67 -13.19 7.97
C THR A 56 -18.18 -13.71 9.34
N PRO A 57 -18.87 -14.67 9.97
CA PRO A 57 -18.34 -15.36 11.15
C PRO A 57 -16.95 -15.98 10.90
N LEU A 58 -16.72 -16.60 9.73
CA LEU A 58 -15.40 -17.07 9.32
C LEU A 58 -14.42 -15.91 9.19
N GLY A 59 -14.88 -14.76 8.67
CA GLY A 59 -14.07 -13.54 8.60
C GLY A 59 -13.63 -13.04 9.98
N GLN A 60 -14.47 -13.15 10.99
CA GLN A 60 -14.09 -12.80 12.37
C GLN A 60 -12.98 -13.73 12.88
N GLU A 61 -13.10 -15.03 12.70
CA GLU A 61 -12.04 -15.99 13.06
C GLU A 61 -10.72 -15.70 12.33
N GLN A 62 -10.79 -15.32 11.04
CA GLN A 62 -9.63 -14.92 10.26
C GLN A 62 -8.99 -13.63 10.79
N ALA A 63 -9.77 -12.63 11.19
CA ALA A 63 -9.28 -11.37 11.74
C ALA A 63 -8.54 -11.59 13.07
N ASP A 64 -9.09 -12.44 13.94
CA ASP A 64 -8.46 -12.82 15.19
C ASP A 64 -7.15 -13.59 14.93
N ALA A 65 -7.17 -14.55 14.01
CA ALA A 65 -6.01 -15.38 13.68
C ALA A 65 -4.85 -14.56 13.08
N VAL A 66 -5.12 -13.63 12.15
CA VAL A 66 -4.06 -12.78 11.58
C VAL A 66 -3.47 -11.84 12.62
N THR A 67 -4.28 -11.32 13.54
CA THR A 67 -3.81 -10.51 14.66
C THR A 67 -2.83 -11.29 15.55
N VAL A 68 -3.20 -12.51 15.93
CA VAL A 68 -2.32 -13.41 16.71
C VAL A 68 -1.03 -13.72 15.94
N LEU A 69 -1.13 -14.01 14.63
CA LEU A 69 0.01 -14.32 13.78
C LEU A 69 0.99 -13.15 13.69
N LEU A 70 0.50 -11.95 13.44
CA LEU A 70 1.33 -10.74 13.29
C LEU A 70 2.02 -10.38 14.61
N ARG A 71 1.31 -10.44 15.74
CA ARG A 71 1.87 -10.16 17.07
C ARG A 71 2.77 -11.28 17.61
N GLY A 72 2.46 -12.53 17.27
CA GLY A 72 3.19 -13.71 17.73
C GLY A 72 4.66 -13.78 17.26
N LYS A 73 5.01 -12.98 16.25
CA LYS A 73 6.41 -12.82 15.77
C LYS A 73 7.23 -11.80 16.57
N GLY A 74 6.69 -11.28 17.67
CA GLY A 74 7.32 -10.22 18.46
C GLY A 74 7.27 -8.85 17.79
N THR A 75 6.44 -8.70 16.75
CA THR A 75 6.25 -7.43 16.05
C THR A 75 5.41 -6.49 16.92
N VAL A 76 5.93 -5.29 17.13
CA VAL A 76 5.21 -4.19 17.77
C VAL A 76 4.87 -3.19 16.69
N PHE A 77 3.59 -2.99 16.44
CA PHE A 77 3.09 -1.93 15.56
C PHE A 77 2.92 -0.65 16.37
N ASP A 78 3.23 0.49 15.75
CA ASP A 78 3.10 1.84 16.31
C ASP A 78 2.09 2.70 15.55
N GLY A 79 1.47 2.13 14.49
CA GLY A 79 0.35 2.73 13.76
C GLY A 79 -0.58 1.68 13.18
N ILE A 80 -1.89 1.97 13.20
CA ILE A 80 -2.93 1.11 12.64
C ILE A 80 -3.85 1.91 11.72
N TYR A 81 -4.07 1.38 10.52
CA TYR A 81 -4.81 2.03 9.45
C TYR A 81 -5.81 1.09 8.80
N ALA A 82 -6.92 1.63 8.30
CA ALA A 82 -7.92 0.85 7.55
C ALA A 82 -8.54 1.70 6.43
N SER A 83 -9.11 1.05 5.43
CA SER A 83 -9.90 1.75 4.43
C SER A 83 -11.26 2.21 4.99
N THR A 84 -12.01 3.00 4.21
CA THR A 84 -13.37 3.42 4.57
C THR A 84 -14.41 2.29 4.53
N MET A 85 -14.04 1.12 4.02
CA MET A 85 -14.97 -0.01 3.92
C MET A 85 -15.07 -0.78 5.23
N ILE A 86 -16.30 -1.10 5.65
CA ILE A 86 -16.57 -1.69 6.97
C ILE A 86 -15.78 -2.99 7.22
N ARG A 87 -15.61 -3.84 6.21
CA ARG A 87 -14.89 -5.10 6.30
C ARG A 87 -13.41 -4.94 6.68
N THR A 88 -12.74 -3.85 6.26
CA THR A 88 -11.35 -3.59 6.67
C THR A 88 -11.27 -3.11 8.10
N GLN A 89 -12.20 -2.27 8.54
CA GLN A 89 -12.27 -1.77 9.92
C GLN A 89 -12.58 -2.91 10.89
N GLN A 90 -13.52 -3.79 10.53
CA GLN A 90 -13.83 -4.99 11.31
C GLN A 90 -12.64 -5.97 11.37
N THR A 91 -11.89 -6.12 10.28
CA THR A 91 -10.67 -6.95 10.27
C THR A 91 -9.57 -6.34 11.14
N ALA A 92 -9.47 -5.01 11.19
CA ALA A 92 -8.51 -4.29 12.02
C ALA A 92 -8.86 -4.32 13.52
N GLN A 93 -10.13 -4.53 13.88
CA GLN A 93 -10.62 -4.38 15.26
C GLN A 93 -9.83 -5.22 16.30
N PRO A 94 -9.53 -6.51 16.09
CA PRO A 94 -8.74 -7.26 17.08
C PRO A 94 -7.33 -6.71 17.28
N MET A 95 -6.71 -6.14 16.23
CA MET A 95 -5.41 -5.48 16.36
C MET A 95 -5.54 -4.14 17.09
N ALA A 96 -6.58 -3.36 16.78
CA ALA A 96 -6.89 -2.10 17.44
C ALA A 96 -7.10 -2.30 18.96
N ASP A 97 -7.87 -3.30 19.34
CA ASP A 97 -8.08 -3.66 20.75
C ASP A 97 -6.76 -4.04 21.44
N ALA A 98 -5.91 -4.76 20.73
CA ALA A 98 -4.62 -5.19 21.24
C ALA A 98 -3.58 -4.05 21.33
N MET A 99 -3.70 -3.01 20.50
CA MET A 99 -2.87 -1.80 20.55
C MET A 99 -3.44 -0.74 21.51
N GLY A 100 -4.75 -0.81 21.80
CA GLY A 100 -5.45 0.16 22.65
C GLY A 100 -5.79 1.46 21.90
N GLU A 101 -5.83 1.44 20.58
CA GLU A 101 -6.14 2.60 19.73
C GLU A 101 -7.00 2.20 18.52
N PRO A 102 -7.93 3.07 18.09
CA PRO A 102 -8.73 2.80 16.89
C PRO A 102 -7.90 2.98 15.61
N PRO A 103 -8.25 2.28 14.52
CA PRO A 103 -7.56 2.49 13.25
C PRO A 103 -7.85 3.87 12.66
N THR A 104 -6.81 4.53 12.16
CA THR A 104 -6.95 5.73 11.32
C THR A 104 -7.53 5.34 9.97
N VAL A 105 -8.66 5.94 9.60
CA VAL A 105 -9.37 5.61 8.35
C VAL A 105 -8.83 6.42 7.19
N LEU A 106 -8.26 5.75 6.20
CA LEU A 106 -7.67 6.35 5.01
C LEU A 106 -8.47 5.97 3.74
N PRO A 107 -9.15 6.93 3.08
CA PRO A 107 -9.91 6.67 1.85
C PRO A 107 -9.05 6.09 0.72
N GLY A 108 -7.77 6.42 0.66
CA GLY A 108 -6.84 5.92 -0.36
C GLY A 108 -6.62 4.41 -0.33
N LEU A 109 -6.86 3.76 0.82
CA LEU A 109 -6.74 2.30 0.98
C LEU A 109 -7.96 1.51 0.48
N ARG A 110 -8.99 2.15 -0.10
CA ARG A 110 -10.19 1.46 -0.61
C ARG A 110 -9.84 0.49 -1.75
N GLU A 111 -10.77 -0.45 -2.00
CA GLU A 111 -10.70 -1.31 -3.18
C GLU A 111 -10.76 -0.47 -4.48
N ILE A 112 -10.27 -1.02 -5.56
CA ILE A 112 -10.45 -0.46 -6.89
C ILE A 112 -11.95 -0.53 -7.20
N GLU A 113 -12.56 0.61 -7.47
CA GLU A 113 -14.00 0.67 -7.74
C GLU A 113 -14.33 -0.04 -9.06
N ALA A 114 -15.29 -0.98 -9.01
CA ALA A 114 -15.62 -1.81 -10.16
C ALA A 114 -16.46 -1.10 -11.24
N GLY A 115 -17.04 0.07 -10.93
CA GLY A 115 -17.84 0.84 -11.88
C GLY A 115 -19.04 0.05 -12.38
N VAL A 116 -19.15 -0.14 -13.70
CA VAL A 116 -20.27 -0.87 -14.31
C VAL A 116 -20.27 -2.37 -14.00
N TYR A 117 -19.16 -2.90 -13.46
CA TYR A 117 -19.02 -4.34 -13.11
C TYR A 117 -19.40 -4.64 -11.67
N GLU A 118 -19.88 -3.63 -10.90
CA GLU A 118 -20.36 -3.83 -9.53
C GLU A 118 -21.52 -4.83 -9.51
N GLY A 119 -21.43 -5.85 -8.65
CA GLY A 119 -22.42 -6.91 -8.53
C GLY A 119 -22.32 -8.03 -9.57
N GLU A 120 -21.37 -7.96 -10.51
CA GLU A 120 -21.09 -9.07 -11.41
C GLU A 120 -20.40 -10.24 -10.70
N PRO A 121 -20.53 -11.49 -11.23
CA PRO A 121 -19.81 -12.63 -10.67
C PRO A 121 -18.29 -12.46 -10.70
N GLU A 122 -17.62 -12.71 -9.57
CA GLU A 122 -16.15 -12.63 -9.48
C GLU A 122 -15.44 -13.55 -10.50
N ILE A 123 -16.04 -14.67 -10.87
CA ILE A 123 -15.49 -15.58 -11.89
C ILE A 123 -15.35 -14.91 -13.27
N ALA A 124 -16.13 -13.87 -13.55
CA ALA A 124 -16.04 -13.10 -14.80
C ALA A 124 -15.03 -11.93 -14.71
N ALA A 125 -14.54 -11.60 -13.52
CA ALA A 125 -13.72 -10.40 -13.28
C ALA A 125 -12.46 -10.33 -14.15
N GLY A 126 -11.86 -11.47 -14.49
CA GLY A 126 -10.70 -11.53 -15.38
C GLY A 126 -10.98 -11.01 -16.80
N ALA A 127 -12.20 -11.20 -17.31
CA ALA A 127 -12.64 -10.73 -18.62
C ALA A 127 -13.32 -9.34 -18.58
N THR A 128 -13.56 -8.79 -17.40
CA THR A 128 -14.29 -7.54 -17.18
C THR A 128 -13.49 -6.58 -16.30
N TYR A 129 -13.71 -6.62 -15.01
CA TYR A 129 -13.15 -5.71 -13.99
C TYR A 129 -11.62 -5.60 -14.04
N PHE A 130 -10.90 -6.71 -14.21
CA PHE A 130 -9.43 -6.70 -14.23
C PHE A 130 -8.81 -6.31 -15.57
N GLN A 131 -9.59 -6.03 -16.63
CA GLN A 131 -9.02 -5.66 -17.93
C GLN A 131 -8.21 -4.35 -17.85
N ALA A 132 -8.74 -3.31 -17.21
CA ALA A 132 -8.02 -2.06 -17.06
C ALA A 132 -6.83 -2.20 -16.08
N PRO A 133 -6.94 -2.77 -14.86
CA PRO A 133 -5.80 -3.04 -13.99
C PRO A 133 -4.66 -3.82 -14.67
N MET A 134 -4.97 -4.80 -15.51
CA MET A 134 -3.96 -5.51 -16.28
C MET A 134 -3.25 -4.65 -17.33
N GLN A 135 -3.93 -3.64 -17.90
CA GLN A 135 -3.29 -2.65 -18.78
C GLN A 135 -2.38 -1.71 -18.01
N TRP A 136 -2.77 -1.30 -16.80
CA TRP A 136 -1.92 -0.47 -15.92
C TRP A 136 -0.58 -1.15 -15.64
N LEU A 137 -0.59 -2.46 -15.35
CA LEU A 137 0.63 -3.25 -15.11
C LEU A 137 1.49 -3.43 -16.37
N ARG A 138 0.93 -3.22 -17.57
CA ARG A 138 1.64 -3.23 -18.85
C ARG A 138 2.11 -1.84 -19.29
N GLY A 139 1.85 -0.80 -18.46
CA GLY A 139 2.28 0.58 -18.69
C GLY A 139 1.20 1.52 -19.22
N ASP A 140 0.02 1.04 -19.61
CA ASP A 140 -1.09 1.91 -19.99
C ASP A 140 -1.95 2.26 -18.76
N ARG A 141 -1.48 3.23 -17.98
CA ARG A 141 -2.18 3.72 -16.80
C ARG A 141 -3.39 4.59 -17.11
N THR A 142 -3.62 4.92 -18.39
CA THR A 142 -4.79 5.69 -18.84
C THR A 142 -6.01 4.82 -19.14
N ALA A 143 -5.83 3.50 -19.23
CA ALA A 143 -6.94 2.57 -19.34
C ALA A 143 -7.89 2.75 -18.16
N ARG A 144 -9.20 2.84 -18.41
CA ARG A 144 -10.20 3.17 -17.40
C ARG A 144 -11.20 2.02 -17.23
N ILE A 145 -11.50 1.70 -15.97
CA ILE A 145 -12.66 0.87 -15.67
C ILE A 145 -13.91 1.69 -15.98
N PRO A 146 -14.80 1.23 -16.86
CA PRO A 146 -16.00 2.00 -17.23
C PRO A 146 -16.82 2.40 -15.99
N GLY A 147 -17.10 3.70 -15.85
CA GLY A 147 -17.81 4.24 -14.68
C GLY A 147 -16.98 4.33 -13.40
N SER A 148 -15.64 4.20 -13.50
CA SER A 148 -14.74 4.21 -12.36
C SER A 148 -13.42 4.92 -12.68
N VAL A 149 -12.32 4.51 -12.04
CA VAL A 149 -10.99 5.13 -12.09
C VAL A 149 -10.12 4.59 -13.22
N ASP A 150 -9.11 5.36 -13.63
CA ASP A 150 -7.95 4.86 -14.36
C ASP A 150 -6.77 4.58 -13.41
N GLY A 151 -5.68 4.06 -13.98
CA GLY A 151 -4.51 3.67 -13.21
C GLY A 151 -3.78 4.82 -12.54
N ASN A 152 -3.81 6.02 -13.13
CA ASN A 152 -3.17 7.19 -12.51
C ASN A 152 -3.98 7.68 -11.29
N GLU A 153 -5.30 7.70 -11.39
CA GLU A 153 -6.19 8.07 -10.28
C GLU A 153 -6.12 7.06 -9.13
N PHE A 154 -6.08 5.77 -9.44
CA PHE A 154 -5.91 4.72 -8.45
C PHE A 154 -4.56 4.84 -7.74
N ASP A 155 -3.48 4.93 -8.49
CA ASP A 155 -2.10 5.02 -7.99
C ASP A 155 -1.94 6.23 -7.07
N ALA A 156 -2.31 7.41 -7.55
CA ALA A 156 -2.20 8.65 -6.78
C ALA A 156 -2.94 8.61 -5.44
N ARG A 157 -4.14 7.99 -5.38
CA ARG A 157 -4.88 7.90 -4.11
C ARG A 157 -4.27 6.92 -3.13
N PHE A 158 -3.70 5.80 -3.62
CA PHE A 158 -3.03 4.83 -2.75
C PHE A 158 -1.69 5.39 -2.26
N ASP A 159 -0.92 6.04 -3.15
CA ASP A 159 0.31 6.76 -2.78
C ASP A 159 0.04 7.83 -1.71
N GLN A 160 -1.05 8.58 -1.83
CA GLN A 160 -1.44 9.55 -0.80
C GLN A 160 -1.69 8.89 0.56
N ALA A 161 -2.28 7.68 0.59
CA ALA A 161 -2.46 6.95 1.83
C ALA A 161 -1.11 6.49 2.41
N MET A 162 -0.21 5.98 1.57
CA MET A 162 1.15 5.59 1.98
C MET A 162 1.96 6.79 2.47
N GLN A 163 1.84 7.95 1.81
CA GLN A 163 2.44 9.20 2.26
C GLN A 163 1.89 9.63 3.63
N THR A 164 0.57 9.53 3.83
CA THR A 164 -0.05 9.87 5.12
C THR A 164 0.45 8.96 6.26
N ILE A 165 0.61 7.66 5.98
CA ILE A 165 1.21 6.70 6.94
C ILE A 165 2.66 7.10 7.24
N TYR A 166 3.43 7.48 6.24
CA TYR A 166 4.81 7.91 6.41
C TYR A 166 4.92 9.18 7.26
N ASP A 167 4.08 10.19 6.97
CA ASP A 167 4.07 11.50 7.61
C ASP A 167 3.54 11.46 9.06
N SER A 168 2.84 10.40 9.47
CA SER A 168 2.38 10.23 10.85
C SER A 168 3.52 10.11 11.85
N GLY A 169 4.70 9.68 11.39
CA GLY A 169 5.85 9.38 12.22
C GLY A 169 5.93 7.93 12.68
N ASP A 170 4.94 7.11 12.37
CA ASP A 170 4.96 5.67 12.65
C ASP A 170 6.07 4.98 11.86
N ARG A 171 6.77 4.07 12.50
CA ARG A 171 7.91 3.35 11.90
C ARG A 171 7.60 1.91 11.55
N ASN A 172 6.55 1.36 12.13
CA ASN A 172 6.10 0.00 11.88
C ASN A 172 4.56 -0.05 11.88
N ALA A 173 3.97 0.28 10.75
CA ALA A 173 2.52 0.40 10.59
C ALA A 173 1.87 -0.89 10.08
N VAL A 174 0.62 -1.13 10.49
CA VAL A 174 -0.26 -2.13 9.87
C VAL A 174 -1.45 -1.44 9.21
N ALA A 175 -1.72 -1.76 7.94
CA ALA A 175 -2.78 -1.13 7.15
C ALA A 175 -3.68 -2.18 6.49
N TYR A 176 -4.97 -2.11 6.78
CA TYR A 176 -5.97 -3.05 6.28
C TYR A 176 -6.65 -2.49 5.02
N SER A 177 -6.51 -3.22 3.92
CA SER A 177 -6.99 -2.84 2.60
C SER A 177 -7.62 -4.04 1.88
N HIS A 178 -7.54 -4.11 0.55
CA HIS A 178 -8.28 -5.04 -0.29
C HIS A 178 -7.35 -5.76 -1.26
N GLY A 179 -7.84 -6.90 -1.77
CA GLY A 179 -7.01 -7.78 -2.58
C GLY A 179 -6.52 -7.14 -3.88
N ALA A 180 -7.41 -6.60 -4.69
CA ALA A 180 -7.03 -6.01 -5.96
C ALA A 180 -6.22 -4.71 -5.76
N ALA A 181 -6.61 -3.87 -4.79
CA ALA A 181 -5.89 -2.63 -4.50
C ALA A 181 -4.44 -2.90 -4.04
N ILE A 182 -4.24 -3.78 -3.05
CA ILE A 182 -2.90 -4.12 -2.56
C ILE A 182 -2.05 -4.71 -3.68
N MET A 183 -2.55 -5.74 -4.37
CA MET A 183 -1.79 -6.45 -5.40
C MET A 183 -1.41 -5.54 -6.57
N THR A 184 -2.36 -4.71 -7.04
CA THR A 184 -2.12 -3.80 -8.16
C THR A 184 -1.10 -2.74 -7.76
N TRP A 185 -1.27 -2.09 -6.59
CA TRP A 185 -0.33 -1.06 -6.15
C TRP A 185 1.08 -1.63 -5.90
N VAL A 186 1.18 -2.80 -5.26
CA VAL A 186 2.46 -3.48 -5.04
C VAL A 186 3.14 -3.82 -6.36
N ALA A 187 2.39 -4.34 -7.34
CA ALA A 187 2.93 -4.66 -8.67
C ALA A 187 3.38 -3.41 -9.46
N MET A 188 2.81 -2.23 -9.17
CA MET A 188 3.14 -0.96 -9.84
C MET A 188 4.32 -0.24 -9.19
N ASN A 189 4.52 -0.37 -7.87
CA ASN A 189 5.34 0.56 -7.08
C ASN A 189 6.42 -0.11 -6.23
N VAL A 190 6.39 -1.45 -6.05
CA VAL A 190 7.34 -2.14 -5.18
C VAL A 190 8.45 -2.78 -6.01
N HIS A 191 9.70 -2.45 -5.68
CA HIS A 191 10.87 -2.97 -6.38
C HIS A 191 11.04 -4.47 -6.18
N GLY A 192 11.42 -5.14 -7.27
CA GLY A 192 11.74 -6.58 -7.25
C GLY A 192 10.53 -7.51 -7.23
N VAL A 193 9.32 -6.98 -7.39
CA VAL A 193 8.10 -7.78 -7.50
C VAL A 193 7.83 -8.16 -8.96
N ASP A 194 7.53 -9.43 -9.20
CA ASP A 194 7.08 -9.91 -10.51
C ASP A 194 5.54 -9.90 -10.55
N PRO A 195 4.91 -9.03 -11.38
CA PRO A 195 3.46 -8.98 -11.49
C PRO A 195 2.81 -10.29 -11.94
N ALA A 196 3.53 -11.11 -12.74
CA ALA A 196 3.00 -12.39 -13.19
C ALA A 196 2.98 -13.43 -12.06
N ALA A 197 3.99 -13.42 -11.19
CA ALA A 197 4.00 -14.25 -10.00
C ALA A 197 2.86 -13.89 -9.04
N LEU A 198 2.65 -12.59 -8.79
CA LEU A 198 1.51 -12.12 -7.97
C LEU A 198 0.15 -12.53 -8.55
N ALA A 199 -0.01 -12.44 -9.87
CA ALA A 199 -1.26 -12.81 -10.53
C ALA A 199 -1.55 -14.31 -10.45
N SER A 200 -0.51 -15.17 -10.33
CA SER A 200 -0.64 -16.62 -10.26
C SER A 200 -1.07 -17.14 -8.88
N ASP A 201 -0.81 -16.39 -7.81
CA ASP A 201 -1.27 -16.70 -6.44
C ASP A 201 -1.89 -15.45 -5.79
N PRO A 202 -3.16 -15.13 -6.13
CA PRO A 202 -3.83 -13.94 -5.63
C PRO A 202 -3.91 -13.90 -4.11
N LEU A 203 -3.68 -12.72 -3.54
CA LEU A 203 -3.69 -12.49 -2.10
C LEU A 203 -5.03 -12.92 -1.50
N ARG A 204 -5.02 -13.90 -0.60
CA ARG A 204 -6.21 -14.43 0.07
C ARG A 204 -6.69 -13.51 1.18
N ASN A 205 -7.90 -13.75 1.71
CA ASN A 205 -8.37 -13.03 2.89
C ASN A 205 -7.35 -13.16 4.02
N THR A 206 -7.04 -12.04 4.68
CA THR A 206 -5.99 -11.90 5.70
C THR A 206 -4.55 -12.23 5.26
N GLY A 207 -4.34 -12.49 3.97
CA GLY A 207 -3.00 -12.47 3.39
C GLY A 207 -2.40 -11.06 3.47
N TYR A 208 -1.06 -10.97 3.53
CA TYR A 208 -0.39 -9.69 3.70
C TYR A 208 0.98 -9.62 3.02
N PHE A 209 1.38 -8.40 2.69
CA PHE A 209 2.73 -8.02 2.29
C PHE A 209 3.37 -7.16 3.37
N VAL A 210 4.64 -7.40 3.67
CA VAL A 210 5.46 -6.52 4.50
C VAL A 210 6.40 -5.77 3.58
N LEU A 211 6.29 -4.46 3.56
CA LEU A 211 7.08 -3.55 2.73
C LEU A 211 8.01 -2.74 3.62
N ARG A 212 9.18 -2.40 3.08
CA ARG A 212 10.11 -1.46 3.70
C ARG A 212 10.53 -0.41 2.69
N GLY A 213 10.58 0.83 3.11
CA GLY A 213 10.99 1.95 2.27
C GLY A 213 10.38 3.27 2.74
N ASN A 214 10.35 4.23 1.83
CA ASN A 214 9.75 5.54 2.02
C ASN A 214 9.20 6.06 0.68
N PRO A 215 8.32 7.08 0.68
CA PRO A 215 7.72 7.60 -0.54
C PRO A 215 8.69 8.24 -1.55
N VAL A 216 9.90 8.62 -1.11
CA VAL A 216 10.91 9.27 -1.98
C VAL A 216 11.78 8.25 -2.69
N ASP A 217 12.32 7.28 -1.94
CA ASP A 217 13.27 6.28 -2.46
C ASP A 217 12.56 5.01 -2.97
N GLY A 218 11.25 4.87 -2.69
CA GLY A 218 10.41 3.75 -3.08
C GLY A 218 10.34 2.64 -2.03
N TRP A 219 9.68 1.55 -2.39
CA TRP A 219 9.34 0.44 -1.51
C TRP A 219 9.97 -0.87 -1.99
N THR A 220 10.37 -1.73 -1.06
CA THR A 220 10.85 -3.09 -1.32
C THR A 220 10.00 -4.10 -0.57
N LEU A 221 9.77 -5.28 -1.17
CA LEU A 221 9.07 -6.38 -0.53
C LEU A 221 10.03 -7.11 0.45
N VAL A 222 9.67 -7.15 1.73
CA VAL A 222 10.42 -7.86 2.77
C VAL A 222 9.93 -9.30 2.90
N THR A 223 8.62 -9.48 2.94
CA THR A 223 7.98 -10.80 2.99
C THR A 223 6.54 -10.73 2.53
N GLU A 224 6.04 -11.85 2.06
CA GLU A 224 4.62 -12.07 1.78
C GLU A 224 4.12 -13.26 2.59
N ASN A 225 2.84 -13.24 2.94
CA ASN A 225 2.17 -14.38 3.54
C ASN A 225 0.76 -14.48 2.96
N ASN A 226 0.54 -15.52 2.18
CA ASN A 226 -0.74 -15.81 1.54
C ASN A 226 -1.44 -17.02 2.18
N ALA A 227 -0.95 -17.50 3.30
CA ALA A 227 -1.50 -18.65 4.02
C ALA A 227 -2.68 -18.20 4.89
N ALA A 228 -3.86 -17.99 4.32
CA ALA A 228 -5.12 -18.15 5.05
C ALA A 228 -5.33 -19.65 5.25
N ARG A 229 -5.15 -20.13 6.44
CA ARG A 229 -5.58 -21.46 6.87
C ARG A 229 -6.87 -21.33 7.64
#